data_1aa83c6a6d4677b69d388e1616a2f5de
#
_entry.id   1aa83c6a6d4677b69d388e1616a2f5de
#
_cell.length_a   1.000
_cell.length_b   1.000
_cell.length_c   1.000
_cell.angle_alpha   90.00
_cell.angle_beta   90.00
_cell.angle_gamma   90.00
#
_symmetry.space_group_name_H-M   'P 1'
#
loop_
_entity.id
_entity.type
_entity.pdbx_description
1 polymer ?
#
loop_
_entity_poly.entity_id
_entity_poly.type
_entity_poly.pdbx_seq_one_letter_code
_entity_poly.pdbx_strand_id
1 'polypeptide(L)'
;MVTENNTLAFSQFIKNNNKSALPKVGWLCTYTPEEIIIATGFWPVRITGKQKAKKAEGYFPINFCPFIKSSMEDLMVLKDELSAVIFTNSCDGMRRFYDVASKYLPGLPVFMLDVPRIKNELAIEYFSLNIKKMAGFLETINRRKMLLPDLISAQEKINEKRMLLKKLSNFFRNNQKGIGVKNYFNTLIISMTEEPGYFNAELRSYLEYAKIQNEHNKGNPGTESFDAGSRQIPKIMILGNFIDEDRLWEIFDELDCKISADDLCSSSRYFENIVQSDYFSAFFGRKHEQTGKEISDDKLIHDIAVRQLFKPQCMRMANLNDKLEEINKNIAKNKIKGIIYISQKFCDNTLLFYPLLREKLNENNIPSLFIEIEHNNLSVGQIKTRIQAFLEII
;
A
#
# COMPACT_ATOMS: atom_id res chain seq x y z
N MET A 1 -30.54 -7.31 -13.76
CA MET A 1 -31.03 -6.06 -13.20
C MET A 1 -29.98 -5.56 -12.22
N VAL A 2 -29.27 -4.51 -12.59
CA VAL A 2 -28.26 -3.86 -11.69
C VAL A 2 -29.07 -3.07 -10.66
N THR A 3 -29.01 -3.46 -9.41
CA THR A 3 -29.63 -2.75 -8.31
C THR A 3 -28.94 -1.39 -8.12
N GLU A 4 -29.68 -0.31 -8.27
CA GLU A 4 -29.24 1.10 -8.19
C GLU A 4 -28.80 1.58 -6.79
N ASN A 5 -28.27 0.71 -5.96
CA ASN A 5 -27.94 1.00 -4.56
C ASN A 5 -26.43 1.08 -4.25
N ASN A 6 -25.57 1.31 -5.25
CA ASN A 6 -24.15 1.44 -5.00
C ASN A 6 -23.76 2.88 -4.69
N THR A 7 -23.01 3.06 -3.59
CA THR A 7 -22.32 4.32 -3.29
C THR A 7 -21.45 4.71 -4.50
N LEU A 8 -21.53 5.97 -4.93
CA LEU A 8 -20.72 6.49 -6.02
C LEU A 8 -19.24 6.14 -5.79
N ALA A 9 -18.54 5.67 -6.82
CA ALA A 9 -17.12 5.34 -6.69
C ALA A 9 -16.28 6.58 -6.36
N PHE A 10 -15.27 6.45 -5.51
CA PHE A 10 -14.41 7.58 -5.14
C PHE A 10 -13.73 8.22 -6.36
N SER A 11 -13.34 7.42 -7.36
CA SER A 11 -12.77 7.92 -8.62
C SER A 11 -13.73 8.80 -9.42
N GLN A 12 -15.04 8.64 -9.22
CA GLN A 12 -16.08 9.49 -9.81
C GLN A 12 -16.43 10.68 -8.92
N PHE A 13 -16.26 10.53 -7.60
CA PHE A 13 -16.49 11.56 -6.59
C PHE A 13 -15.39 12.62 -6.63
N ILE A 14 -14.12 12.21 -6.69
CA ILE A 14 -12.98 13.10 -6.78
C ILE A 14 -12.97 13.79 -8.15
N LYS A 15 -13.15 15.10 -8.14
CA LYS A 15 -13.06 15.89 -9.37
C LYS A 15 -11.59 16.08 -9.72
N ASN A 16 -11.21 15.86 -11.00
CA ASN A 16 -9.85 16.13 -11.50
C ASN A 16 -9.49 17.65 -11.50
N ASN A 17 -9.77 18.31 -10.37
CA ASN A 17 -9.50 19.73 -10.16
C ASN A 17 -8.20 19.99 -9.40
N ASN A 18 -7.35 18.97 -9.26
CA ASN A 18 -6.07 19.16 -8.59
C ASN A 18 -5.15 20.07 -9.43
N LYS A 19 -5.12 21.34 -9.05
CA LYS A 19 -4.28 22.39 -9.66
C LYS A 19 -2.95 22.57 -8.92
N SER A 20 -2.49 21.56 -8.17
CA SER A 20 -1.22 21.66 -7.48
C SER A 20 -0.09 21.91 -8.48
N ALA A 21 0.61 23.04 -8.33
CA ALA A 21 1.78 23.40 -9.11
C ALA A 21 3.08 22.78 -8.53
N LEU A 22 2.98 21.93 -7.50
CA LEU A 22 4.15 21.33 -6.88
C LEU A 22 4.84 20.36 -7.85
N PRO A 23 6.17 20.43 -7.96
CA PRO A 23 6.93 19.45 -8.73
C PRO A 23 6.78 18.07 -8.13
N LYS A 24 6.76 17.03 -8.98
CA LYS A 24 6.47 15.65 -8.56
C LYS A 24 7.75 14.86 -8.32
N VAL A 25 7.74 14.01 -7.28
CA VAL A 25 8.78 12.99 -7.04
C VAL A 25 8.13 11.61 -7.06
N GLY A 26 8.60 10.77 -8.00
CA GLY A 26 8.18 9.39 -8.10
C GLY A 26 8.72 8.54 -6.95
N TRP A 27 7.94 7.56 -6.46
CA TRP A 27 8.39 6.57 -5.47
C TRP A 27 7.78 5.19 -5.74
N LEU A 28 8.45 4.13 -5.30
CA LEU A 28 8.10 2.75 -5.69
C LEU A 28 7.72 1.83 -4.52
N CYS A 29 8.27 2.02 -3.35
CA CYS A 29 8.06 1.12 -2.23
C CYS A 29 7.50 1.85 -1.01
N THR A 30 6.57 1.22 -0.28
CA THR A 30 5.96 1.79 0.93
C THR A 30 6.93 2.08 2.08
N TYR A 31 8.19 1.68 1.97
CA TYR A 31 9.25 2.10 2.90
C TYR A 31 9.78 3.50 2.61
N THR A 32 9.41 4.10 1.47
CA THR A 32 9.73 5.52 1.19
C THR A 32 8.88 6.42 2.09
N PRO A 33 9.49 7.31 2.89
CA PRO A 33 8.75 8.26 3.72
C PRO A 33 8.26 9.43 2.86
N GLU A 34 6.96 9.48 2.58
CA GLU A 34 6.32 10.56 1.81
C GLU A 34 6.44 11.90 2.55
N GLU A 35 6.52 11.86 3.88
CA GLU A 35 6.74 13.02 4.74
C GLU A 35 7.95 13.84 4.32
N ILE A 36 9.04 13.19 3.98
CA ILE A 36 10.28 13.84 3.53
C ILE A 36 10.12 14.46 2.14
N ILE A 37 9.43 13.78 1.23
CA ILE A 37 9.14 14.30 -0.11
C ILE A 37 8.32 15.58 -0.02
N ILE A 38 7.28 15.58 0.83
CA ILE A 38 6.42 16.77 1.04
C ILE A 38 7.21 17.88 1.71
N ALA A 39 7.94 17.59 2.79
CA ALA A 39 8.69 18.59 3.57
C ALA A 39 9.78 19.26 2.73
N THR A 40 10.31 18.59 1.71
CA THR A 40 11.26 19.17 0.76
C THR A 40 10.58 19.91 -0.41
N GLY A 41 9.23 20.05 -0.39
CA GLY A 41 8.45 20.85 -1.32
C GLY A 41 8.01 20.14 -2.59
N PHE A 42 7.90 18.82 -2.57
CA PHE A 42 7.44 18.02 -3.69
C PHE A 42 6.11 17.31 -3.43
N TRP A 43 5.43 16.97 -4.49
CA TRP A 43 4.28 16.07 -4.48
C TRP A 43 4.77 14.61 -4.64
N PRO A 44 4.56 13.72 -3.64
CA PRO A 44 4.89 12.31 -3.76
C PRO A 44 3.89 11.58 -4.67
N VAL A 45 4.37 10.99 -5.76
CA VAL A 45 3.55 10.21 -6.70
C VAL A 45 4.07 8.79 -6.78
N ARG A 46 3.25 7.81 -6.42
CA ARG A 46 3.65 6.41 -6.57
C ARG A 46 3.66 5.99 -8.03
N ILE A 47 4.74 5.33 -8.43
CA ILE A 47 4.81 4.64 -9.71
C ILE A 47 4.11 3.29 -9.55
N THR A 48 3.03 3.09 -10.29
CA THR A 48 2.13 1.93 -10.12
C THR A 48 2.25 0.89 -11.23
N GLY A 49 2.98 1.21 -12.29
CA GLY A 49 3.15 0.32 -13.45
C GLY A 49 1.89 0.30 -14.33
N LYS A 50 1.16 1.40 -14.47
CA LYS A 50 -0.07 1.47 -15.28
C LYS A 50 0.15 1.16 -16.76
N GLN A 51 1.30 1.54 -17.29
CA GLN A 51 1.62 1.28 -18.69
C GLN A 51 1.98 -0.19 -18.87
N LYS A 52 1.37 -0.83 -19.88
CA LYS A 52 1.82 -2.17 -20.27
C LYS A 52 3.25 -2.06 -20.82
N ALA A 53 4.15 -2.89 -20.29
CA ALA A 53 5.53 -2.94 -20.76
C ALA A 53 5.59 -3.24 -22.26
N LYS A 54 6.33 -2.44 -22.98
CA LYS A 54 6.61 -2.55 -24.43
C LYS A 54 8.10 -2.32 -24.69
N LYS A 55 8.55 -1.07 -24.62
CA LYS A 55 9.97 -0.72 -24.76
C LYS A 55 10.79 -1.22 -23.58
N ALA A 56 10.20 -1.20 -22.38
CA ALA A 56 10.82 -1.67 -21.16
C ALA A 56 11.18 -3.17 -21.19
N GLU A 57 10.50 -3.98 -22.00
CA GLU A 57 10.85 -5.40 -22.18
C GLU A 57 12.29 -5.61 -22.65
N GLY A 58 12.84 -4.70 -23.43
CA GLY A 58 14.23 -4.79 -23.94
C GLY A 58 15.32 -4.51 -22.89
N TYR A 59 14.96 -3.99 -21.71
CA TYR A 59 15.94 -3.64 -20.67
C TYR A 59 16.08 -4.71 -19.58
N PHE A 60 15.19 -5.70 -19.55
CA PHE A 60 15.15 -6.72 -18.51
C PHE A 60 15.08 -8.13 -19.11
N PRO A 61 15.60 -9.14 -18.40
CA PRO A 61 15.43 -10.53 -18.81
C PRO A 61 13.94 -10.91 -18.93
N ILE A 62 13.63 -11.92 -19.75
CA ILE A 62 12.27 -12.41 -19.93
C ILE A 62 11.60 -12.79 -18.59
N ASN A 63 12.35 -13.47 -17.73
CA ASN A 63 11.92 -13.93 -16.40
C ASN A 63 12.17 -12.85 -15.33
N PHE A 64 11.68 -11.64 -15.56
CA PHE A 64 11.81 -10.52 -14.62
C PHE A 64 10.45 -10.02 -14.17
N CYS A 65 10.37 -9.45 -12.96
CA CYS A 65 9.13 -9.00 -12.35
C CYS A 65 8.31 -8.09 -13.29
N PRO A 66 7.07 -8.47 -13.69
CA PRO A 66 6.25 -7.69 -14.62
C PRO A 66 5.93 -6.30 -14.10
N PHE A 67 5.72 -6.15 -12.78
CA PHE A 67 5.52 -4.84 -12.15
C PHE A 67 6.70 -3.90 -12.41
N ILE A 68 7.94 -4.39 -12.33
CA ILE A 68 9.14 -3.58 -12.59
C ILE A 68 9.20 -3.17 -14.06
N LYS A 69 8.92 -4.09 -14.98
CA LYS A 69 8.89 -3.78 -16.41
C LYS A 69 7.86 -2.70 -16.73
N SER A 70 6.64 -2.85 -16.21
CA SER A 70 5.56 -1.84 -16.37
C SER A 70 5.91 -0.52 -15.69
N SER A 71 6.55 -0.56 -14.51
CA SER A 71 7.03 0.67 -13.84
C SER A 71 8.13 1.39 -14.61
N MET A 72 9.01 0.66 -15.30
CA MET A 72 10.00 1.29 -16.20
C MET A 72 9.32 1.97 -17.41
N GLU A 73 8.27 1.34 -17.96
CA GLU A 73 7.46 1.97 -19.02
C GLU A 73 6.81 3.26 -18.52
N ASP A 74 6.24 3.26 -17.29
CA ASP A 74 5.71 4.47 -16.64
C ASP A 74 6.79 5.57 -16.56
N LEU A 75 8.01 5.23 -16.10
CA LEU A 75 9.09 6.21 -15.99
C LEU A 75 9.49 6.78 -17.34
N MET A 76 9.49 5.98 -18.41
CA MET A 76 9.76 6.46 -19.76
C MET A 76 8.74 7.49 -20.24
N VAL A 77 7.46 7.32 -19.84
CA VAL A 77 6.37 8.25 -20.19
C VAL A 77 6.42 9.50 -19.30
N LEU A 78 6.67 9.32 -18.00
CA LEU A 78 6.56 10.39 -17.00
C LEU A 78 7.87 11.15 -16.74
N LYS A 79 8.99 10.78 -17.38
CA LYS A 79 10.33 11.32 -17.05
C LYS A 79 10.41 12.86 -17.09
N ASP A 80 9.66 13.51 -17.97
CA ASP A 80 9.66 14.96 -18.12
C ASP A 80 8.70 15.66 -17.12
N GLU A 81 7.83 14.89 -16.45
CA GLU A 81 6.93 15.37 -15.40
C GLU A 81 7.50 15.16 -13.98
N LEU A 82 8.49 14.30 -13.83
CA LEU A 82 9.09 13.95 -12.56
C LEU A 82 10.39 14.69 -12.33
N SER A 83 10.53 15.34 -11.18
CA SER A 83 11.78 15.98 -10.74
C SER A 83 12.82 14.97 -10.26
N ALA A 84 12.38 13.84 -9.73
CA ALA A 84 13.22 12.75 -9.29
C ALA A 84 12.40 11.46 -9.05
N VAL A 85 13.11 10.33 -8.86
CA VAL A 85 12.49 9.06 -8.43
C VAL A 85 13.26 8.45 -7.25
N ILE A 86 12.52 8.03 -6.22
CA ILE A 86 13.06 7.34 -5.05
C ILE A 86 12.82 5.83 -5.18
N PHE A 87 13.90 5.09 -5.31
CA PHE A 87 13.94 3.64 -5.25
C PHE A 87 14.25 3.16 -3.84
N THR A 88 14.03 1.89 -3.58
CA THR A 88 14.47 1.24 -2.33
C THR A 88 15.15 -0.09 -2.65
N ASN A 89 16.06 -0.52 -1.81
CA ASN A 89 16.72 -1.83 -1.91
C ASN A 89 15.81 -3.00 -1.48
N SER A 90 14.50 -2.89 -1.73
CA SER A 90 13.50 -3.82 -1.17
C SER A 90 13.56 -5.25 -1.76
N CYS A 91 14.07 -5.42 -2.96
CA CYS A 91 14.36 -6.71 -3.60
C CYS A 91 15.48 -6.55 -4.62
N ASP A 92 16.00 -7.65 -5.15
CA ASP A 92 17.04 -7.57 -6.18
C ASP A 92 16.50 -6.94 -7.47
N GLY A 93 15.30 -7.28 -7.87
CA GLY A 93 14.64 -6.65 -9.01
C GLY A 93 14.57 -5.11 -8.90
N MET A 94 14.29 -4.57 -7.72
CA MET A 94 14.25 -3.12 -7.49
C MET A 94 15.64 -2.48 -7.60
N ARG A 95 16.70 -3.18 -7.14
CA ARG A 95 18.09 -2.73 -7.33
C ARG A 95 18.47 -2.67 -8.79
N ARG A 96 18.17 -3.73 -9.55
CA ARG A 96 18.42 -3.76 -11.00
C ARG A 96 17.59 -2.69 -11.73
N PHE A 97 16.37 -2.43 -11.28
CA PHE A 97 15.56 -1.36 -11.84
C PHE A 97 16.19 0.02 -11.65
N TYR A 98 16.74 0.29 -10.46
CA TYR A 98 17.51 1.51 -10.21
C TYR A 98 18.71 1.64 -11.16
N ASP A 99 19.48 0.56 -11.36
CA ASP A 99 20.64 0.57 -12.25
C ASP A 99 20.22 0.87 -13.71
N VAL A 100 19.12 0.25 -14.17
CA VAL A 100 18.57 0.47 -15.51
C VAL A 100 18.05 1.90 -15.66
N ALA A 101 17.27 2.40 -14.71
CA ALA A 101 16.74 3.76 -14.73
C ALA A 101 17.87 4.81 -14.74
N SER A 102 18.88 4.63 -13.88
CA SER A 102 20.05 5.51 -13.81
C SER A 102 20.80 5.60 -15.15
N LYS A 103 20.89 4.49 -15.86
CA LYS A 103 21.65 4.41 -17.12
C LYS A 103 20.84 4.88 -18.32
N TYR A 104 19.57 4.51 -18.40
CA TYR A 104 18.76 4.66 -19.63
C TYR A 104 17.72 5.79 -19.57
N LEU A 105 17.58 6.47 -18.43
CA LEU A 105 16.78 7.69 -18.29
C LEU A 105 17.69 8.88 -17.90
N PRO A 106 18.66 9.25 -18.74
CA PRO A 106 19.54 10.39 -18.46
C PRO A 106 18.68 11.65 -18.31
N GLY A 107 18.97 12.47 -17.29
CA GLY A 107 18.21 13.68 -16.99
C GLY A 107 17.09 13.49 -15.97
N LEU A 108 16.71 12.25 -15.63
CA LEU A 108 15.82 11.97 -14.49
C LEU A 108 16.67 11.57 -13.26
N PRO A 109 16.78 12.46 -12.26
CA PRO A 109 17.52 12.17 -11.04
C PRO A 109 16.90 10.98 -10.29
N VAL A 110 17.71 10.03 -9.86
CA VAL A 110 17.26 8.85 -9.12
C VAL A 110 18.04 8.70 -7.83
N PHE A 111 17.37 8.26 -6.77
CA PHE A 111 17.98 8.00 -5.46
C PHE A 111 17.62 6.60 -4.97
N MET A 112 18.63 5.86 -4.47
CA MET A 112 18.41 4.57 -3.80
C MET A 112 18.35 4.78 -2.29
N LEU A 113 17.17 4.71 -1.71
CA LEU A 113 16.96 4.70 -0.27
C LEU A 113 17.28 3.30 0.27
N ASP A 114 18.34 3.21 1.05
CA ASP A 114 18.75 1.95 1.68
C ASP A 114 17.93 1.71 2.96
N VAL A 115 17.13 0.64 2.94
CA VAL A 115 16.20 0.26 4.00
C VAL A 115 16.70 -1.03 4.65
N PRO A 116 16.95 -1.07 5.97
CA PRO A 116 17.38 -2.29 6.65
C PRO A 116 16.33 -3.40 6.60
N ARG A 117 16.78 -4.65 6.77
CA ARG A 117 15.92 -5.84 6.78
C ARG A 117 15.59 -6.35 8.19
N ILE A 118 16.14 -5.70 9.21
CA ILE A 118 15.98 -6.07 10.63
C ILE A 118 15.32 -4.93 11.40
N LYS A 119 14.80 -5.24 12.59
CA LYS A 119 14.10 -4.30 13.47
C LYS A 119 14.84 -4.23 14.80
N ASN A 120 15.78 -3.30 14.94
CA ASN A 120 16.49 -3.00 16.18
C ASN A 120 16.92 -1.53 16.20
N GLU A 121 17.50 -1.08 17.30
CA GLU A 121 17.95 0.30 17.49
C GLU A 121 18.95 0.75 16.41
N LEU A 122 19.97 -0.08 16.13
CA LEU A 122 20.96 0.22 15.09
C LEU A 122 20.33 0.34 13.68
N ALA A 123 19.32 -0.47 13.39
CA ALA A 123 18.60 -0.38 12.12
C ALA A 123 17.80 0.93 12.03
N ILE A 124 17.22 1.41 13.12
CA ILE A 124 16.51 2.69 13.16
C ILE A 124 17.50 3.84 12.92
N GLU A 125 18.63 3.86 13.63
CA GLU A 125 19.68 4.86 13.44
C GLU A 125 20.20 4.89 12.01
N TYR A 126 20.55 3.71 11.48
CA TYR A 126 20.99 3.56 10.10
C TYR A 126 19.96 4.06 9.10
N PHE A 127 18.70 3.71 9.31
CA PHE A 127 17.62 4.14 8.41
C PHE A 127 17.38 5.65 8.51
N SER A 128 17.45 6.22 9.71
CA SER A 128 17.35 7.67 9.92
C SER A 128 18.44 8.43 9.16
N LEU A 129 19.68 7.93 9.16
CA LEU A 129 20.77 8.50 8.36
C LEU A 129 20.48 8.43 6.85
N ASN A 130 19.93 7.34 6.36
CA ASN A 130 19.56 7.20 4.94
C ASN A 130 18.37 8.09 4.55
N ILE A 131 17.42 8.31 5.45
CA ILE A 131 16.34 9.28 5.27
C ILE A 131 16.90 10.71 5.18
N LYS A 132 17.87 11.08 6.03
CA LYS A 132 18.56 12.37 5.94
C LYS A 132 19.30 12.56 4.60
N LYS A 133 19.96 11.50 4.10
CA LYS A 133 20.60 11.54 2.77
C LYS A 133 19.56 11.76 1.65
N MET A 134 18.39 11.10 1.75
CA MET A 134 17.29 11.32 0.81
C MET A 134 16.77 12.77 0.88
N ALA A 135 16.61 13.33 2.08
CA ALA A 135 16.23 14.73 2.24
C ALA A 135 17.25 15.66 1.58
N GLY A 136 18.54 15.50 1.84
CA GLY A 136 19.61 16.28 1.22
C GLY A 136 19.66 16.17 -0.31
N PHE A 137 19.38 14.99 -0.86
CA PHE A 137 19.24 14.79 -2.30
C PHE A 137 18.08 15.63 -2.87
N LEU A 138 16.90 15.57 -2.25
CA LEU A 138 15.72 16.32 -2.68
C LEU A 138 15.89 17.83 -2.51
N GLU A 139 16.52 18.29 -1.41
CA GLU A 139 16.88 19.69 -1.18
C GLU A 139 17.77 20.23 -2.30
N THR A 140 18.72 19.44 -2.78
CA THR A 140 19.59 19.81 -3.89
C THR A 140 18.80 20.01 -5.20
N ILE A 141 17.83 19.15 -5.46
CA ILE A 141 16.97 19.25 -6.65
C ILE A 141 16.05 20.48 -6.56
N ASN A 142 15.41 20.69 -5.41
CA ASN A 142 14.48 21.82 -5.21
C ASN A 142 15.20 23.14 -4.90
N ARG A 143 16.51 23.13 -4.68
CA ARG A 143 17.32 24.28 -4.25
C ARG A 143 16.76 24.98 -3.00
N ARG A 144 16.11 24.21 -2.13
CA ARG A 144 15.49 24.68 -0.89
C ARG A 144 15.81 23.71 0.26
N LYS A 145 16.16 24.25 1.42
CA LYS A 145 16.32 23.47 2.65
C LYS A 145 14.97 23.11 3.24
N MET A 146 14.84 21.88 3.72
CA MET A 146 13.73 21.44 4.55
C MET A 146 13.82 22.13 5.91
N LEU A 147 12.76 22.74 6.37
CA LEU A 147 12.66 23.35 7.69
C LEU A 147 11.82 22.48 8.62
N LEU A 148 12.07 22.57 9.93
CA LEU A 148 11.31 21.84 10.96
C LEU A 148 9.78 22.02 10.81
N PRO A 149 9.22 23.24 10.59
CA PRO A 149 7.80 23.42 10.37
C PRO A 149 7.28 22.68 9.13
N ASP A 150 8.07 22.60 8.05
CA ASP A 150 7.70 21.86 6.84
C ASP A 150 7.55 20.36 7.16
N LEU A 151 8.48 19.79 7.94
CA LEU A 151 8.48 18.39 8.33
C LEU A 151 7.31 18.06 9.29
N ILE A 152 7.01 18.93 10.24
CA ILE A 152 5.84 18.79 11.12
C ILE A 152 4.56 18.76 10.29
N SER A 153 4.37 19.76 9.42
CA SER A 153 3.17 19.86 8.55
C SER A 153 3.03 18.64 7.62
N ALA A 154 4.14 18.17 7.05
CA ALA A 154 4.14 16.97 6.20
C ALA A 154 3.75 15.70 6.99
N GLN A 155 4.28 15.54 8.21
CA GLN A 155 3.94 14.42 9.09
C GLN A 155 2.45 14.43 9.46
N GLU A 156 1.91 15.58 9.85
CA GLU A 156 0.49 15.75 10.18
C GLU A 156 -0.39 15.37 8.98
N LYS A 157 -0.07 15.88 7.80
CA LYS A 157 -0.80 15.62 6.55
C LYS A 157 -0.81 14.12 6.19
N ILE A 158 0.32 13.44 6.30
CA ILE A 158 0.41 12.01 6.01
C ILE A 158 -0.23 11.16 7.12
N ASN A 159 -0.12 11.55 8.38
CA ASN A 159 -0.83 10.88 9.46
C ASN A 159 -2.35 10.99 9.31
N GLU A 160 -2.85 12.17 8.91
CA GLU A 160 -4.27 12.36 8.57
C GLU A 160 -4.69 11.42 7.43
N LYS A 161 -3.92 11.35 6.33
CA LYS A 161 -4.16 10.42 5.23
C LYS A 161 -4.30 8.99 5.72
N ARG A 162 -3.37 8.51 6.54
CA ARG A 162 -3.39 7.15 7.11
C ARG A 162 -4.63 6.91 7.99
N MET A 163 -4.99 7.88 8.82
CA MET A 163 -6.21 7.79 9.66
C MET A 163 -7.49 7.74 8.82
N LEU A 164 -7.58 8.53 7.77
CA LEU A 164 -8.74 8.53 6.86
C LEU A 164 -8.83 7.20 6.10
N LEU A 165 -7.71 6.66 5.59
CA LEU A 165 -7.66 5.34 4.95
C LEU A 165 -8.04 4.21 5.91
N LYS A 166 -7.66 4.30 7.18
CA LYS A 166 -8.08 3.35 8.21
C LYS A 166 -9.59 3.43 8.47
N LYS A 167 -10.16 4.64 8.49
CA LYS A 167 -11.64 4.83 8.57
C LYS A 167 -12.32 4.21 7.34
N LEU A 168 -11.81 4.45 6.14
CA LEU A 168 -12.31 3.85 4.91
C LEU A 168 -12.24 2.31 4.95
N SER A 169 -11.13 1.75 5.39
CA SER A 169 -10.95 0.29 5.52
C SER A 169 -11.96 -0.31 6.51
N ASN A 170 -12.17 0.32 7.65
CA ASN A 170 -13.18 -0.11 8.62
C ASN A 170 -14.60 -0.01 8.06
N PHE A 171 -14.90 1.06 7.34
CA PHE A 171 -16.21 1.25 6.70
C PHE A 171 -16.44 0.19 5.60
N PHE A 172 -15.44 -0.06 4.75
CA PHE A 172 -15.47 -1.12 3.73
C PHE A 172 -15.71 -2.51 4.35
N ARG A 173 -14.96 -2.91 5.37
CA ARG A 173 -15.12 -4.21 6.03
C ARG A 173 -16.51 -4.43 6.62
N ASN A 174 -17.19 -3.37 7.02
CA ASN A 174 -18.55 -3.43 7.55
C ASN A 174 -19.64 -3.28 6.46
N ASN A 175 -19.29 -2.73 5.29
CA ASN A 175 -20.23 -2.42 4.21
C ASN A 175 -19.60 -2.72 2.82
N GLN A 176 -19.06 -3.93 2.64
CA GLN A 176 -18.33 -4.30 1.42
C GLN A 176 -19.19 -4.17 0.17
N LYS A 177 -20.44 -4.67 0.18
CA LYS A 177 -21.35 -4.59 -0.99
C LYS A 177 -21.73 -3.15 -1.34
N GLY A 178 -21.86 -2.25 -0.34
CA GLY A 178 -22.21 -0.85 -0.57
C GLY A 178 -21.07 -0.03 -1.18
N ILE A 179 -19.81 -0.33 -0.84
CA ILE A 179 -18.64 0.37 -1.40
C ILE A 179 -18.14 -0.29 -2.68
N GLY A 180 -18.13 -1.63 -2.72
CA GLY A 180 -17.50 -2.44 -3.76
C GLY A 180 -16.00 -2.65 -3.50
N VAL A 181 -15.51 -3.84 -3.84
CA VAL A 181 -14.10 -4.23 -3.63
C VAL A 181 -13.18 -3.42 -4.56
N LYS A 182 -13.54 -3.34 -5.83
CA LYS A 182 -12.80 -2.54 -6.82
C LYS A 182 -12.69 -1.09 -6.39
N ASN A 183 -13.81 -0.45 -5.98
CA ASN A 183 -13.80 0.93 -5.56
C ASN A 183 -12.91 1.15 -4.32
N TYR A 184 -12.94 0.25 -3.34
CA TYR A 184 -12.07 0.33 -2.16
C TYR A 184 -10.60 0.30 -2.55
N PHE A 185 -10.15 -0.71 -3.30
CA PHE A 185 -8.73 -0.83 -3.66
C PHE A 185 -8.26 0.29 -4.59
N ASN A 186 -9.11 0.74 -5.53
CA ASN A 186 -8.80 1.89 -6.37
C ASN A 186 -8.64 3.18 -5.56
N THR A 187 -9.46 3.39 -4.53
CA THR A 187 -9.31 4.53 -3.62
C THR A 187 -7.95 4.51 -2.92
N LEU A 188 -7.46 3.32 -2.54
CA LEU A 188 -6.12 3.18 -1.96
C LEU A 188 -5.01 3.53 -2.97
N ILE A 189 -5.15 3.15 -4.24
CA ILE A 189 -4.20 3.54 -5.29
C ILE A 189 -4.21 5.06 -5.52
N ILE A 190 -5.40 5.67 -5.63
CA ILE A 190 -5.57 7.13 -5.77
C ILE A 190 -4.88 7.85 -4.61
N SER A 191 -4.96 7.33 -3.39
CA SER A 191 -4.29 7.91 -2.22
C SER A 191 -2.76 8.02 -2.33
N MET A 192 -2.17 7.22 -3.19
CA MET A 192 -0.71 7.17 -3.41
C MET A 192 -0.26 8.02 -4.61
N THR A 193 -1.18 8.47 -5.44
CA THR A 193 -0.90 9.21 -6.67
C THR A 193 -1.35 10.66 -6.61
N GLU A 194 -2.41 10.96 -5.84
CA GLU A 194 -2.91 12.32 -5.68
C GLU A 194 -2.12 13.15 -4.65
N GLU A 195 -2.20 14.48 -4.79
CA GLU A 195 -1.61 15.39 -3.78
C GLU A 195 -2.27 15.14 -2.42
N PRO A 196 -1.48 14.87 -1.37
CA PRO A 196 -2.03 14.39 -0.11
C PRO A 196 -3.03 15.32 0.58
N GLY A 197 -2.87 16.64 0.49
CA GLY A 197 -3.80 17.59 1.10
C GLY A 197 -5.16 17.60 0.37
N TYR A 198 -5.11 17.61 -0.95
CA TYR A 198 -6.30 17.50 -1.79
C TYR A 198 -7.02 16.16 -1.55
N PHE A 199 -6.28 15.04 -1.60
CA PHE A 199 -6.82 13.71 -1.32
C PHE A 199 -7.51 13.62 0.04
N ASN A 200 -6.90 14.16 1.09
CA ASN A 200 -7.45 14.12 2.45
C ASN A 200 -8.79 14.85 2.53
N ALA A 201 -8.91 16.03 1.90
CA ALA A 201 -10.13 16.80 1.86
C ALA A 201 -11.26 16.04 1.15
N GLU A 202 -10.97 15.49 -0.03
CA GLU A 202 -11.93 14.75 -0.83
C GLU A 202 -12.35 13.43 -0.14
N LEU A 203 -11.41 12.69 0.46
CA LEU A 203 -11.74 11.45 1.17
C LEU A 203 -12.59 11.71 2.43
N ARG A 204 -12.37 12.82 3.13
CA ARG A 204 -13.20 13.21 4.28
C ARG A 204 -14.64 13.43 3.83
N SER A 205 -14.85 14.20 2.78
CA SER A 205 -16.18 14.48 2.21
C SER A 205 -16.83 13.20 1.67
N TYR A 206 -16.05 12.33 1.03
CA TYR A 206 -16.55 11.05 0.53
C TYR A 206 -17.01 10.11 1.65
N LEU A 207 -16.28 10.04 2.75
CA LEU A 207 -16.67 9.19 3.90
C LEU A 207 -17.97 9.67 4.56
N GLU A 208 -18.22 10.98 4.60
CA GLU A 208 -19.49 11.54 5.08
C GLU A 208 -20.63 11.17 4.11
N TYR A 209 -20.43 11.40 2.82
CA TYR A 209 -21.38 11.00 1.78
C TYR A 209 -21.74 9.51 1.86
N ALA A 210 -20.73 8.64 1.92
CA ALA A 210 -20.91 7.19 1.96
C ALA A 210 -21.65 6.71 3.21
N LYS A 211 -21.47 7.37 4.36
CA LYS A 211 -22.24 7.10 5.59
C LYS A 211 -23.72 7.43 5.41
N ILE A 212 -24.02 8.63 4.88
CA ILE A 212 -25.41 9.07 4.63
C ILE A 212 -26.10 8.07 3.68
N GLN A 213 -25.46 7.70 2.58
CA GLN A 213 -26.00 6.72 1.65
C GLN A 213 -26.25 5.35 2.30
N ASN A 214 -25.35 4.89 3.18
CA ASN A 214 -25.51 3.62 3.88
C ASN A 214 -26.68 3.67 4.90
N GLU A 215 -26.93 4.80 5.55
CA GLU A 215 -28.06 4.99 6.47
C GLU A 215 -29.39 5.03 5.71
N HIS A 216 -29.47 5.72 4.59
CA HIS A 216 -30.66 5.74 3.72
C HIS A 216 -31.01 4.35 3.19
N ASN A 217 -29.98 3.56 2.80
CA ASN A 217 -30.18 2.20 2.30
C ASN A 217 -30.66 1.23 3.39
N LYS A 218 -30.29 1.42 4.65
CA LYS A 218 -30.78 0.61 5.78
C LYS A 218 -32.25 0.85 6.12
N GLY A 219 -32.80 2.01 5.78
CA GLY A 219 -34.20 2.36 5.96
C GLY A 219 -35.14 1.81 4.89
N ASN A 220 -34.64 1.23 3.81
CA ASN A 220 -35.45 0.69 2.73
C ASN A 220 -35.73 -0.81 2.95
N PRO A 221 -37.00 -1.27 3.03
CA PRO A 221 -37.35 -2.67 3.35
C PRO A 221 -36.92 -3.71 2.31
N GLY A 222 -36.23 -3.33 1.23
CA GLY A 222 -35.69 -4.21 0.20
C GLY A 222 -34.21 -4.51 0.29
N THR A 223 -33.46 -3.91 1.25
CA THR A 223 -32.06 -4.23 1.50
C THR A 223 -31.97 -5.29 2.59
N GLU A 224 -32.03 -6.56 2.22
CA GLU A 224 -31.83 -7.67 3.13
C GLU A 224 -30.52 -7.49 3.90
N SER A 225 -30.65 -7.41 5.22
CA SER A 225 -29.55 -7.66 6.12
C SER A 225 -29.01 -9.07 5.86
N PHE A 226 -27.70 -9.25 5.86
CA PHE A 226 -27.00 -10.53 5.61
C PHE A 226 -27.36 -11.69 6.56
N ASP A 227 -28.44 -11.61 7.33
CA ASP A 227 -28.77 -12.48 8.46
C ASP A 227 -30.14 -13.11 8.42
N ALA A 228 -30.61 -13.58 7.27
CA ALA A 228 -31.82 -14.41 7.23
C ALA A 228 -31.65 -15.62 6.33
N GLY A 229 -31.16 -16.74 6.90
CA GLY A 229 -31.46 -18.08 6.36
C GLY A 229 -30.61 -18.60 5.22
N SER A 230 -29.49 -17.97 4.83
CA SER A 230 -28.64 -18.40 3.73
C SER A 230 -27.20 -18.69 4.16
N ARG A 231 -26.54 -19.57 3.43
CA ARG A 231 -25.15 -20.02 3.56
C ARG A 231 -24.25 -18.91 4.10
N GLN A 232 -23.54 -19.20 5.20
CA GLN A 232 -22.65 -18.25 5.85
C GLN A 232 -21.56 -17.80 4.89
N ILE A 233 -21.54 -16.50 4.52
CA ILE A 233 -20.56 -15.94 3.58
C ILE A 233 -19.14 -16.09 4.15
N PRO A 234 -18.23 -16.77 3.43
CA PRO A 234 -16.88 -17.03 3.93
C PRO A 234 -16.10 -15.73 4.09
N LYS A 235 -15.42 -15.58 5.25
CA LYS A 235 -14.51 -14.50 5.54
C LYS A 235 -13.12 -14.87 5.09
N ILE A 236 -12.56 -14.10 4.16
CA ILE A 236 -11.23 -14.33 3.61
C ILE A 236 -10.25 -13.22 3.98
N MET A 237 -8.97 -13.57 3.92
CA MET A 237 -7.86 -12.61 3.98
C MET A 237 -7.09 -12.64 2.67
N ILE A 238 -6.77 -11.46 2.14
CA ILE A 238 -5.94 -11.31 0.95
C ILE A 238 -4.52 -10.92 1.35
N LEU A 239 -3.55 -11.72 0.92
CA LEU A 239 -2.12 -11.48 1.14
C LEU A 239 -1.40 -11.31 -0.20
N GLY A 240 -0.34 -10.52 -0.23
CA GLY A 240 0.45 -10.41 -1.45
C GLY A 240 1.42 -9.22 -1.47
N ASN A 241 1.82 -8.85 -2.68
CA ASN A 241 2.67 -7.69 -2.93
C ASN A 241 1.87 -6.44 -3.35
N PHE A 242 2.41 -5.62 -4.24
CA PHE A 242 1.68 -4.50 -4.83
C PHE A 242 0.76 -5.01 -5.95
N ILE A 243 -0.51 -4.63 -5.87
CA ILE A 243 -1.54 -5.01 -6.84
C ILE A 243 -2.32 -3.76 -7.21
N ASP A 244 -2.31 -3.43 -8.49
CA ASP A 244 -3.11 -2.36 -9.13
C ASP A 244 -3.76 -2.97 -10.37
N GLU A 245 -4.83 -3.78 -10.16
CA GLU A 245 -5.48 -4.59 -11.20
C GLU A 245 -6.99 -4.57 -11.03
N ASP A 246 -7.65 -3.65 -11.70
CA ASP A 246 -9.10 -3.45 -11.62
C ASP A 246 -9.89 -4.73 -11.86
N ARG A 247 -9.51 -5.51 -12.90
CA ARG A 247 -10.20 -6.74 -13.27
C ARG A 247 -10.09 -7.84 -12.22
N LEU A 248 -9.04 -7.83 -11.41
CA LEU A 248 -8.92 -8.75 -10.29
C LEU A 248 -9.94 -8.40 -9.19
N TRP A 249 -10.10 -7.11 -8.92
CA TRP A 249 -11.02 -6.64 -7.90
C TRP A 249 -12.49 -6.79 -8.32
N GLU A 250 -12.80 -6.68 -9.61
CA GLU A 250 -14.12 -6.98 -10.18
C GLU A 250 -14.54 -8.44 -9.92
N ILE A 251 -13.60 -9.40 -9.97
CA ILE A 251 -13.91 -10.80 -9.63
C ILE A 251 -14.46 -10.91 -8.20
N PHE A 252 -13.88 -10.18 -7.24
CA PHE A 252 -14.34 -10.21 -5.85
C PHE A 252 -15.66 -9.45 -5.63
N ASP A 253 -16.02 -8.50 -6.50
CA ASP A 253 -17.33 -7.86 -6.47
C ASP A 253 -18.44 -8.80 -6.99
N GLU A 254 -18.09 -9.75 -7.88
CA GLU A 254 -19.02 -10.73 -8.46
C GLU A 254 -19.22 -11.98 -7.60
N LEU A 255 -18.31 -12.24 -6.65
CA LEU A 255 -18.33 -13.47 -5.85
C LEU A 255 -18.84 -13.22 -4.42
N ASP A 256 -19.57 -14.18 -3.86
CA ASP A 256 -20.08 -14.12 -2.50
C ASP A 256 -18.98 -14.48 -1.48
N CYS A 257 -18.14 -13.50 -1.18
CA CYS A 257 -17.12 -13.59 -0.14
C CYS A 257 -16.95 -12.26 0.59
N LYS A 258 -16.45 -12.31 1.83
CA LYS A 258 -16.15 -11.11 2.62
C LYS A 258 -14.65 -10.97 2.85
N ILE A 259 -14.04 -9.95 2.27
CA ILE A 259 -12.65 -9.57 2.56
C ILE A 259 -12.61 -8.92 3.93
N SER A 260 -12.26 -9.69 4.96
CA SER A 260 -12.26 -9.24 6.36
C SER A 260 -10.89 -8.76 6.84
N ALA A 261 -9.83 -9.10 6.11
CA ALA A 261 -8.48 -8.61 6.33
C ALA A 261 -7.70 -8.60 5.00
N ASP A 262 -6.69 -7.78 4.95
CA ASP A 262 -5.74 -7.72 3.84
C ASP A 262 -4.32 -7.44 4.36
N ASP A 263 -3.32 -7.76 3.54
CA ASP A 263 -1.93 -7.46 3.80
C ASP A 263 -1.18 -7.31 2.47
N LEU A 264 -1.37 -6.16 1.85
CA LEU A 264 -0.80 -5.78 0.57
C LEU A 264 0.06 -4.53 0.69
N CYS A 265 0.99 -4.31 -0.26
CA CYS A 265 1.75 -3.06 -0.35
C CYS A 265 0.87 -1.85 -0.70
N SER A 266 -0.29 -2.10 -1.31
CA SER A 266 -1.27 -1.07 -1.67
C SER A 266 -2.35 -0.85 -0.61
N SER A 267 -2.35 -1.59 0.50
CA SER A 267 -3.40 -1.53 1.51
C SER A 267 -2.85 -1.40 2.94
N SER A 268 -3.14 -2.34 3.84
CA SER A 268 -2.83 -2.22 5.28
C SER A 268 -1.34 -1.93 5.57
N ARG A 269 -0.40 -2.52 4.83
CA ARG A 269 1.03 -2.21 4.98
C ARG A 269 1.39 -0.75 4.68
N TYR A 270 0.55 -0.03 3.95
CA TYR A 270 0.75 1.38 3.65
C TYR A 270 0.27 2.29 4.78
N PHE A 271 -0.95 2.07 5.31
CA PHE A 271 -1.61 3.06 6.17
C PHE A 271 -1.82 2.62 7.64
N GLU A 272 -1.56 1.36 8.02
CA GLU A 272 -2.00 0.83 9.33
C GLU A 272 -1.45 1.63 10.52
N ASN A 273 -0.20 2.07 10.47
CA ASN A 273 0.44 2.80 11.56
C ASN A 273 0.68 4.27 11.20
N ILE A 274 0.49 5.16 12.16
CA ILE A 274 0.85 6.59 12.07
C ILE A 274 2.22 6.83 12.70
N VAL A 275 2.85 7.97 12.39
CA VAL A 275 4.08 8.41 13.09
C VAL A 275 3.67 8.99 14.44
N GLN A 276 4.24 8.46 15.53
CA GLN A 276 4.01 8.91 16.91
C GLN A 276 5.32 8.94 17.67
N SER A 277 5.50 9.94 18.52
CA SER A 277 6.69 10.08 19.36
C SER A 277 6.88 8.94 20.37
N ASP A 278 5.81 8.23 20.74
CA ASP A 278 5.84 7.16 21.74
C ASP A 278 5.96 5.74 21.13
N TYR A 279 6.10 5.63 19.83
CA TYR A 279 6.20 4.33 19.14
C TYR A 279 7.38 3.51 19.64
N PHE A 280 8.53 4.14 19.88
CA PHE A 280 9.73 3.49 20.40
C PHE A 280 9.48 2.81 21.75
N SER A 281 8.80 3.50 22.67
CA SER A 281 8.44 2.99 23.99
C SER A 281 7.54 1.76 23.92
N ALA A 282 6.58 1.76 22.99
CA ALA A 282 5.63 0.67 22.81
C ALA A 282 6.30 -0.63 22.32
N PHE A 283 7.37 -0.53 21.52
CA PHE A 283 8.04 -1.69 20.93
C PHE A 283 9.21 -2.23 21.77
N PHE A 284 9.95 -1.35 22.46
CA PHE A 284 11.16 -1.73 23.19
C PHE A 284 10.94 -1.83 24.70
N GLY A 285 9.73 -1.54 25.21
CA GLY A 285 9.41 -1.63 26.63
C GLY A 285 10.19 -0.66 27.53
N ARG A 286 10.98 0.24 26.94
CA ARG A 286 11.71 1.29 27.62
C ARG A 286 10.95 2.59 27.49
N LYS A 287 10.64 3.25 28.61
CA LYS A 287 10.22 4.64 28.56
C LYS A 287 11.39 5.41 27.96
N HIS A 288 11.23 5.93 26.73
CA HIS A 288 12.09 6.98 26.27
C HIS A 288 11.90 8.10 27.31
N GLU A 289 12.93 8.45 28.05
CA GLU A 289 12.84 9.56 28.98
C GLU A 289 12.37 10.77 28.17
N GLN A 290 11.10 11.10 28.34
CA GLN A 290 10.54 12.38 27.92
C GLN A 290 11.12 13.44 28.84
N THR A 291 12.41 13.66 28.75
CA THR A 291 12.97 14.95 29.13
C THR A 291 12.38 15.91 28.12
N GLY A 292 11.78 17.02 28.58
CA GLY A 292 11.12 18.04 27.74
C GLY A 292 11.99 18.65 26.64
N LYS A 293 12.52 17.79 25.77
CA LYS A 293 13.35 18.15 24.63
C LYS A 293 12.46 18.73 23.56
N GLU A 294 12.80 19.92 23.10
CA GLU A 294 12.25 20.56 21.92
C GLU A 294 12.15 19.57 20.75
N ILE A 295 11.06 19.66 20.00
CA ILE A 295 10.89 18.92 18.75
C ILE A 295 12.03 19.34 17.83
N SER A 296 12.77 18.36 17.31
CA SER A 296 13.86 18.58 16.36
C SER A 296 13.67 17.74 15.10
N ASP A 297 14.29 18.16 13.99
CA ASP A 297 14.29 17.40 12.73
C ASP A 297 14.78 15.96 12.95
N ASP A 298 15.82 15.78 13.75
CA ASP A 298 16.42 14.49 14.05
C ASP A 298 15.47 13.56 14.77
N LYS A 299 14.69 14.08 15.73
CA LYS A 299 13.68 13.31 16.44
C LYS A 299 12.55 12.88 15.49
N LEU A 300 12.04 13.80 14.68
CA LEU A 300 10.96 13.48 13.73
C LEU A 300 11.41 12.48 12.68
N ILE A 301 12.63 12.60 12.15
CA ILE A 301 13.19 11.63 11.19
C ILE A 301 13.34 10.26 11.86
N HIS A 302 13.80 10.23 13.12
CA HIS A 302 13.87 9.00 13.90
C HIS A 302 12.47 8.35 14.06
N ASP A 303 11.44 9.10 14.44
CA ASP A 303 10.08 8.62 14.61
C ASP A 303 9.49 8.11 13.28
N ILE A 304 9.79 8.77 12.16
CA ILE A 304 9.46 8.31 10.81
C ILE A 304 10.16 6.97 10.51
N ALA A 305 11.44 6.83 10.83
CA ALA A 305 12.19 5.59 10.64
C ALA A 305 11.61 4.44 11.47
N VAL A 306 11.27 4.68 12.74
CA VAL A 306 10.59 3.72 13.61
C VAL A 306 9.28 3.28 12.98
N ARG A 307 8.41 4.20 12.60
CA ARG A 307 7.13 3.87 11.95
C ARG A 307 7.34 3.01 10.71
N GLN A 308 8.29 3.37 9.86
CA GLN A 308 8.53 2.65 8.61
C GLN A 308 9.03 1.21 8.84
N LEU A 309 9.87 0.99 9.85
CA LEU A 309 10.40 -0.34 10.15
C LEU A 309 9.39 -1.22 10.92
N PHE A 310 8.55 -0.62 11.78
CA PHE A 310 7.63 -1.34 12.67
C PHE A 310 6.17 -1.36 12.19
N LYS A 311 5.84 -0.81 11.01
CA LYS A 311 4.54 -1.04 10.36
C LYS A 311 4.34 -2.52 10.03
N PRO A 312 3.13 -2.96 9.60
CA PRO A 312 2.91 -4.34 9.18
C PRO A 312 4.00 -4.83 8.23
N GLN A 313 4.59 -5.95 8.59
CA GLN A 313 5.87 -6.41 8.03
C GLN A 313 5.74 -6.87 6.58
N CYS A 314 6.65 -6.44 5.72
CA CYS A 314 6.81 -6.98 4.37
C CYS A 314 7.60 -8.31 4.42
N MET A 315 7.36 -9.20 3.46
CA MET A 315 8.08 -10.46 3.28
C MET A 315 9.59 -10.29 3.05
N ARG A 316 10.05 -9.08 2.71
CA ARG A 316 11.48 -8.76 2.56
C ARG A 316 12.26 -8.74 3.89
N MET A 317 11.56 -8.61 5.02
CA MET A 317 12.21 -8.53 6.34
C MET A 317 12.82 -9.88 6.74
N ALA A 318 13.93 -9.84 7.50
CA ALA A 318 14.71 -11.04 7.80
C ALA A 318 13.99 -12.01 8.74
N ASN A 319 13.23 -11.50 9.73
CA ASN A 319 12.47 -12.35 10.64
C ASN A 319 11.07 -12.63 10.09
N LEU A 320 10.94 -13.74 9.37
CA LEU A 320 9.66 -14.18 8.81
C LEU A 320 8.68 -14.73 9.84
N ASN A 321 9.16 -15.17 11.02
CA ASN A 321 8.29 -15.65 12.10
C ASN A 321 7.40 -14.53 12.63
N ASP A 322 7.92 -13.30 12.80
CA ASP A 322 7.10 -12.14 13.17
C ASP A 322 5.95 -11.93 12.19
N LYS A 323 6.21 -12.15 10.89
CA LYS A 323 5.20 -12.03 9.85
C LYS A 323 4.15 -13.13 9.93
N LEU A 324 4.55 -14.36 10.19
CA LEU A 324 3.62 -15.49 10.39
C LEU A 324 2.73 -15.27 11.62
N GLU A 325 3.31 -14.77 12.72
CA GLU A 325 2.54 -14.43 13.93
C GLU A 325 1.52 -13.31 13.67
N GLU A 326 1.91 -12.27 12.94
CA GLU A 326 1.02 -11.18 12.55
C GLU A 326 -0.18 -11.69 11.74
N ILE A 327 0.08 -12.58 10.77
CA ILE A 327 -0.97 -13.23 9.97
C ILE A 327 -1.88 -14.07 10.85
N ASN A 328 -1.34 -14.90 11.75
CA ASN A 328 -2.12 -15.72 12.67
C ASN A 328 -3.02 -14.88 13.60
N LYS A 329 -2.50 -13.76 14.13
CA LYS A 329 -3.30 -12.80 14.92
C LYS A 329 -4.46 -12.23 14.09
N ASN A 330 -4.23 -11.91 12.81
CA ASN A 330 -5.28 -11.41 11.91
C ASN A 330 -6.33 -12.49 11.61
N ILE A 331 -5.92 -13.74 11.40
CA ILE A 331 -6.82 -14.88 11.19
C ILE A 331 -7.77 -15.02 12.39
N ALA A 332 -7.23 -15.09 13.59
CA ALA A 332 -8.01 -15.26 14.82
C ALA A 332 -8.95 -14.06 15.07
N LYS A 333 -8.42 -12.84 15.01
CA LYS A 333 -9.17 -11.60 15.25
C LYS A 333 -10.36 -11.43 14.30
N ASN A 334 -10.18 -11.72 13.02
CA ASN A 334 -11.18 -11.49 11.98
C ASN A 334 -12.01 -12.75 11.65
N LYS A 335 -11.74 -13.89 12.33
CA LYS A 335 -12.41 -15.19 12.09
C LYS A 335 -12.30 -15.61 10.62
N ILE A 336 -11.10 -15.53 10.07
CA ILE A 336 -10.80 -15.86 8.66
C ILE A 336 -10.98 -17.36 8.43
N LYS A 337 -11.65 -17.73 7.35
CA LYS A 337 -11.90 -19.11 6.92
C LYS A 337 -10.95 -19.60 5.84
N GLY A 338 -10.38 -18.68 5.06
CA GLY A 338 -9.43 -19.02 4.02
C GLY A 338 -8.57 -17.82 3.61
N ILE A 339 -7.41 -18.11 3.04
CA ILE A 339 -6.45 -17.09 2.59
C ILE A 339 -6.28 -17.19 1.08
N ILE A 340 -6.34 -16.04 0.40
CA ILE A 340 -5.95 -15.92 -1.00
C ILE A 340 -4.62 -15.16 -1.05
N TYR A 341 -3.57 -15.87 -1.46
CA TYR A 341 -2.22 -15.31 -1.58
C TYR A 341 -1.95 -14.96 -3.04
N ILE A 342 -1.79 -13.67 -3.33
CA ILE A 342 -1.61 -13.15 -4.68
C ILE A 342 -0.17 -12.66 -4.85
N SER A 343 0.54 -13.23 -5.81
CA SER A 343 1.94 -12.88 -6.12
C SER A 343 2.09 -12.43 -7.57
N GLN A 344 2.87 -11.38 -7.79
CA GLN A 344 3.39 -11.11 -9.13
C GLN A 344 4.35 -12.23 -9.54
N LYS A 345 4.31 -12.66 -10.80
CA LYS A 345 5.32 -13.56 -11.37
C LYS A 345 6.73 -13.05 -11.08
N PHE A 346 7.64 -13.94 -10.84
CA PHE A 346 9.04 -13.61 -10.59
C PHE A 346 9.30 -12.64 -9.41
N CYS A 347 8.37 -12.57 -8.44
CA CYS A 347 8.57 -11.80 -7.23
C CYS A 347 9.19 -12.68 -6.14
N ASP A 348 10.51 -12.69 -6.03
CA ASP A 348 11.26 -13.56 -5.11
C ASP A 348 10.75 -13.48 -3.67
N ASN A 349 10.53 -12.27 -3.15
CA ASN A 349 10.09 -12.07 -1.76
C ASN A 349 8.76 -12.79 -1.45
N THR A 350 7.81 -12.78 -2.39
CA THR A 350 6.51 -13.41 -2.18
C THR A 350 6.54 -14.90 -2.49
N LEU A 351 7.29 -15.30 -3.52
CA LEU A 351 7.42 -16.72 -3.90
C LEU A 351 8.17 -17.52 -2.84
N LEU A 352 9.24 -16.98 -2.26
CA LEU A 352 10.01 -17.63 -1.19
C LEU A 352 9.26 -17.67 0.15
N PHE A 353 8.37 -16.71 0.41
CA PHE A 353 7.59 -16.70 1.65
C PHE A 353 6.40 -17.67 1.63
N TYR A 354 5.79 -17.90 0.47
CA TYR A 354 4.56 -18.70 0.37
C TYR A 354 4.69 -20.14 0.90
N PRO A 355 5.77 -20.90 0.62
CA PRO A 355 5.93 -22.25 1.19
C PRO A 355 5.87 -22.28 2.72
N LEU A 356 6.57 -21.35 3.37
CA LEU A 356 6.58 -21.22 4.84
C LEU A 356 5.18 -20.86 5.38
N LEU A 357 4.51 -19.92 4.72
CA LEU A 357 3.14 -19.56 5.06
C LEU A 357 2.19 -20.74 4.93
N ARG A 358 2.27 -21.47 3.80
CA ARG A 358 1.41 -22.63 3.51
C ARG A 358 1.56 -23.73 4.55
N GLU A 359 2.80 -24.04 4.95
CA GLU A 359 3.08 -24.99 6.02
C GLU A 359 2.38 -24.58 7.31
N LYS A 360 2.55 -23.32 7.73
CA LYS A 360 1.93 -22.79 8.96
C LYS A 360 0.40 -22.74 8.89
N LEU A 361 -0.17 -22.47 7.75
CA LEU A 361 -1.63 -22.50 7.56
C LEU A 361 -2.18 -23.91 7.61
N ASN A 362 -1.48 -24.90 7.04
CA ASN A 362 -1.86 -26.30 7.09
C ASN A 362 -1.86 -26.84 8.54
N GLU A 363 -0.85 -26.47 9.36
CA GLU A 363 -0.83 -26.79 10.79
C GLU A 363 -2.08 -26.29 11.53
N ASN A 364 -2.62 -25.16 11.13
CA ASN A 364 -3.80 -24.52 11.72
C ASN A 364 -5.12 -24.88 11.02
N ASN A 365 -5.11 -25.80 10.05
CA ASN A 365 -6.27 -26.17 9.22
C ASN A 365 -6.94 -24.97 8.51
N ILE A 366 -6.14 -23.99 8.07
CA ILE A 366 -6.61 -22.84 7.30
C ILE A 366 -6.32 -23.06 5.81
N PRO A 367 -7.36 -23.26 4.98
CA PRO A 367 -7.19 -23.38 3.54
C PRO A 367 -6.54 -22.15 2.91
N SER A 368 -5.66 -22.37 1.92
CA SER A 368 -5.04 -21.27 1.19
C SER A 368 -5.04 -21.52 -0.32
N LEU A 369 -5.33 -20.48 -1.09
CA LEU A 369 -5.23 -20.43 -2.54
C LEU A 369 -4.07 -19.53 -2.95
N PHE A 370 -3.10 -20.07 -3.69
CA PHE A 370 -2.05 -19.29 -4.33
C PHE A 370 -2.44 -18.89 -5.74
N ILE A 371 -2.38 -17.58 -6.03
CA ILE A 371 -2.63 -17.03 -7.37
C ILE A 371 -1.40 -16.25 -7.81
N GLU A 372 -0.82 -16.66 -8.91
CA GLU A 372 0.23 -15.91 -9.58
C GLU A 372 -0.40 -15.04 -10.67
N ILE A 373 -0.05 -13.76 -10.67
CA ILE A 373 -0.53 -12.78 -11.64
C ILE A 373 0.63 -12.18 -12.43
N GLU A 374 0.34 -11.77 -13.63
CA GLU A 374 1.23 -10.96 -14.44
C GLU A 374 0.63 -9.57 -14.60
N HIS A 375 1.35 -8.55 -14.14
CA HIS A 375 0.87 -7.17 -14.12
C HIS A 375 0.45 -6.71 -15.52
N ASN A 376 -0.74 -6.11 -15.63
CA ASN A 376 -1.35 -5.71 -16.91
C ASN A 376 -1.63 -6.86 -17.91
N ASN A 377 -1.62 -8.12 -17.46
CA ASN A 377 -1.88 -9.28 -18.31
C ASN A 377 -2.59 -10.42 -17.55
N LEU A 378 -3.79 -10.16 -17.06
CA LEU A 378 -4.56 -11.11 -16.25
C LEU A 378 -5.37 -12.10 -17.09
N SER A 379 -5.26 -13.37 -16.74
CA SER A 379 -6.18 -14.44 -17.21
C SER A 379 -7.45 -14.47 -16.33
N VAL A 380 -8.33 -13.47 -16.51
CA VAL A 380 -9.48 -13.19 -15.62
C VAL A 380 -10.35 -14.42 -15.42
N GLY A 381 -10.72 -15.14 -16.50
CA GLY A 381 -11.58 -16.33 -16.40
C GLY A 381 -10.98 -17.45 -15.56
N GLN A 382 -9.68 -17.75 -15.76
CA GLN A 382 -8.98 -18.79 -14.97
C GLN A 382 -8.89 -18.38 -13.49
N ILE A 383 -8.58 -17.14 -13.20
CA ILE A 383 -8.48 -16.63 -11.83
C ILE A 383 -9.85 -16.71 -11.15
N LYS A 384 -10.93 -16.27 -11.82
CA LYS A 384 -12.29 -16.32 -11.30
C LYS A 384 -12.70 -17.76 -10.97
N THR A 385 -12.50 -18.72 -11.88
CA THR A 385 -12.82 -20.13 -11.64
C THR A 385 -12.08 -20.71 -10.44
N ARG A 386 -10.78 -20.38 -10.28
CA ARG A 386 -9.97 -20.85 -9.14
C ARG A 386 -10.43 -20.25 -7.82
N ILE A 387 -10.77 -18.95 -7.79
CA ILE A 387 -11.31 -18.30 -6.59
C ILE A 387 -12.66 -18.89 -6.24
N GLN A 388 -13.55 -19.06 -7.22
CA GLN A 388 -14.87 -19.64 -7.01
C GLN A 388 -14.78 -21.05 -6.42
N ALA A 389 -13.99 -21.94 -7.01
CA ALA A 389 -13.77 -23.28 -6.49
C ALA A 389 -13.19 -23.26 -5.06
N PHE A 390 -12.30 -22.33 -4.75
CA PHE A 390 -11.77 -22.16 -3.40
C PHE A 390 -12.84 -21.73 -2.39
N LEU A 391 -13.73 -20.81 -2.78
CA LEU A 391 -14.81 -20.32 -1.91
C LEU A 391 -15.88 -21.42 -1.67
N GLU A 392 -16.01 -22.41 -2.55
CA GLU A 392 -16.93 -23.53 -2.39
C GLU A 392 -16.49 -24.54 -1.31
N ILE A 393 -15.18 -24.60 -1.01
CA ILE A 393 -14.61 -25.55 -0.05
C ILE A 393 -14.33 -24.98 1.35
N ILE A 394 -14.54 -23.66 1.58
CA ILE A 394 -14.24 -23.00 2.87
C ILE A 394 -15.47 -22.56 3.65
#